data_9b7450c8de9ee9399ee142d6d1204911
#
_entry.id   9b7450c8de9ee9399ee142d6d1204911
#
_cell.length_a   1.000
_cell.length_b   1.000
_cell.length_c   1.000
_cell.angle_alpha   90.00
_cell.angle_beta   90.00
_cell.angle_gamma   90.00
#
_symmetry.space_group_name_H-M   'P 1'
#
loop_
_entity.id
_entity.type
_entity.pdbx_description
1 polymer ?
#
loop_
_entity_poly.entity_id
_entity_poly.type
_entity_poly.pdbx_seq_one_letter_code
_entity_poly.pdbx_strand_id
1 'polypeptide(L)'
;MDQQYIYEPRVLRVDLATGTITREKKDAGWARKYLGGMGFGTRILWEELPPETAWNAPENELIFSLGALTGTTTCGSGLCCVNTIGPLTNGLCSAQTLGHWGSCLRRAGYDILIIQGKAQRWQYLFIGESTVELRPAEHLLGKDCWETEDALKEELGLPGRASSVACVGPAGENLVRFAGILNDKGHIAASNGPGCVMGDKKLKAIAIQRRDVEVAVADPLALDRAKEAWFQNANETTASGRSKTSGVRYVGTLGSLNMMNMAHLLPVKNYTETGFPACGNFNRDQLEKDGQVI
;
A
#
# COMPACT_ATOMS: atom_id res chain seq x y z
N MET A 1 -35.16 -13.15 -8.33
CA MET A 1 -34.58 -13.08 -6.97
C MET A 1 -33.22 -12.49 -7.16
N ASP A 2 -33.05 -11.20 -6.81
CA ASP A 2 -31.79 -10.53 -6.90
C ASP A 2 -30.79 -11.22 -5.96
N GLN A 3 -29.76 -11.81 -6.52
CA GLN A 3 -28.70 -12.44 -5.76
C GLN A 3 -27.95 -11.30 -5.06
N GLN A 4 -28.27 -11.07 -3.78
CA GLN A 4 -27.63 -10.04 -3.00
C GLN A 4 -26.13 -10.32 -2.97
N TYR A 5 -25.33 -9.43 -3.55
CA TYR A 5 -23.87 -9.56 -3.51
C TYR A 5 -23.40 -9.51 -2.07
N ILE A 6 -22.77 -10.59 -1.63
CA ILE A 6 -22.21 -10.71 -0.30
C ILE A 6 -20.69 -10.59 -0.42
N TYR A 7 -20.12 -9.59 0.24
CA TYR A 7 -18.68 -9.39 0.26
C TYR A 7 -18.04 -10.28 1.34
N GLU A 8 -17.38 -11.35 0.89
CA GLU A 8 -16.59 -12.25 1.72
C GLU A 8 -15.12 -12.10 1.37
N PRO A 9 -14.31 -11.46 2.24
CA PRO A 9 -12.90 -11.23 1.96
C PRO A 9 -12.14 -12.55 1.79
N ARG A 10 -11.41 -12.66 0.69
CA ARG A 10 -10.57 -13.81 0.35
C ARG A 10 -9.16 -13.57 0.86
N VAL A 11 -8.67 -14.51 1.63
CA VAL A 11 -7.36 -14.45 2.28
C VAL A 11 -6.40 -15.41 1.59
N LEU A 12 -5.23 -14.90 1.26
CA LEU A 12 -4.06 -15.68 0.88
C LEU A 12 -3.09 -15.66 2.06
N ARG A 13 -2.76 -16.83 2.60
CA ARG A 13 -1.79 -16.97 3.69
C ARG A 13 -0.57 -17.70 3.18
N VAL A 14 0.60 -17.16 3.46
CA VAL A 14 1.91 -17.69 3.04
C VAL A 14 2.80 -17.81 4.25
N ASP A 15 3.21 -19.02 4.55
CA ASP A 15 4.19 -19.31 5.60
C ASP A 15 5.59 -19.45 4.98
N LEU A 16 6.47 -18.51 5.31
CA LEU A 16 7.82 -18.45 4.76
C LEU A 16 8.76 -19.52 5.35
N ALA A 17 8.43 -20.05 6.54
CA ALA A 17 9.27 -21.07 7.18
C ALA A 17 9.05 -22.46 6.55
N THR A 18 7.80 -22.76 6.19
CA THR A 18 7.40 -24.06 5.64
C THR A 18 7.17 -24.06 4.14
N GLY A 19 7.00 -22.87 3.53
CA GLY A 19 6.57 -22.72 2.15
C GLY A 19 5.09 -23.02 1.92
N THR A 20 4.30 -23.20 2.98
CA THR A 20 2.89 -23.54 2.89
C THR A 20 2.07 -22.33 2.43
N ILE A 21 1.20 -22.55 1.45
CA ILE A 21 0.30 -21.53 0.90
C ILE A 21 -1.13 -22.01 1.04
N THR A 22 -1.95 -21.27 1.78
CA THR A 22 -3.36 -21.61 2.01
C THR A 22 -4.28 -20.48 1.57
N ARG A 23 -5.53 -20.83 1.31
CA ARG A 23 -6.57 -19.89 0.89
C ARG A 23 -7.79 -20.09 1.77
N GLU A 24 -8.30 -19.01 2.33
CA GLU A 24 -9.47 -18.99 3.18
C GLU A 24 -10.37 -17.81 2.85
N LYS A 25 -11.56 -17.76 3.50
CA LYS A 25 -12.47 -16.63 3.40
C LYS A 25 -12.90 -16.21 4.79
N LYS A 26 -13.13 -14.91 4.95
CA LYS A 26 -13.85 -14.38 6.11
C LYS A 26 -15.31 -14.16 5.72
N ASP A 27 -16.23 -14.38 6.65
CA ASP A 27 -17.67 -14.20 6.39
C ASP A 27 -18.06 -12.72 6.23
N ALA A 28 -19.25 -12.50 5.65
CA ALA A 28 -19.74 -11.15 5.37
C ALA A 28 -20.02 -10.34 6.65
N GLY A 29 -20.39 -10.97 7.75
CA GLY A 29 -20.59 -10.31 9.04
C GLY A 29 -19.30 -9.77 9.60
N TRP A 30 -18.22 -10.53 9.48
CA TRP A 30 -16.87 -10.10 9.84
C TRP A 30 -16.43 -8.92 8.95
N ALA A 31 -16.64 -9.03 7.63
CA ALA A 31 -16.32 -7.95 6.70
C ALA A 31 -17.09 -6.66 6.99
N ARG A 32 -18.38 -6.75 7.29
CA ARG A 32 -19.22 -5.60 7.66
C ARG A 32 -18.77 -4.94 8.96
N LYS A 33 -18.30 -5.73 9.93
CA LYS A 33 -17.84 -5.24 11.23
C LYS A 33 -16.51 -4.50 11.15
N TYR A 34 -15.57 -4.98 10.34
CA TYR A 34 -14.20 -4.46 10.28
C TYR A 34 -13.89 -3.66 9.01
N LEU A 35 -14.78 -3.62 8.03
CA LEU A 35 -14.82 -2.76 6.84
C LEU A 35 -13.71 -2.97 5.81
N GLY A 36 -12.47 -3.21 6.21
CA GLY A 36 -11.32 -3.37 5.30
C GLY A 36 -10.06 -2.67 5.78
N GLY A 37 -8.98 -2.82 5.02
CA GLY A 37 -7.70 -2.17 5.28
C GLY A 37 -7.21 -2.36 6.71
N MET A 38 -6.97 -1.27 7.43
CA MET A 38 -6.51 -1.31 8.83
C MET A 38 -7.41 -2.17 9.72
N GLY A 39 -8.73 -2.10 9.53
CA GLY A 39 -9.67 -2.87 10.36
C GLY A 39 -9.49 -4.38 10.20
N PHE A 40 -9.26 -4.86 8.97
CA PHE A 40 -8.98 -6.27 8.73
C PHE A 40 -7.64 -6.70 9.34
N GLY A 41 -6.58 -5.98 9.02
CA GLY A 41 -5.24 -6.34 9.49
C GLY A 41 -5.11 -6.29 11.01
N THR A 42 -5.64 -5.23 11.65
CA THR A 42 -5.63 -5.11 13.12
C THR A 42 -6.41 -6.23 13.80
N ARG A 43 -7.57 -6.60 13.23
CA ARG A 43 -8.38 -7.66 13.82
C ARG A 43 -7.70 -9.01 13.73
N ILE A 44 -7.03 -9.32 12.62
CA ILE A 44 -6.27 -10.56 12.46
C ILE A 44 -5.11 -10.60 13.46
N LEU A 45 -4.30 -9.55 13.53
CA LEU A 45 -3.21 -9.48 14.51
C LEU A 45 -3.70 -9.64 15.95
N TRP A 46 -4.86 -9.07 16.29
CA TRP A 46 -5.46 -9.22 17.61
C TRP A 46 -5.92 -10.64 17.93
N GLU A 47 -6.42 -11.37 16.93
CA GLU A 47 -6.92 -12.73 17.10
C GLU A 47 -5.80 -13.76 17.12
N GLU A 48 -4.75 -13.55 16.34
CA GLU A 48 -3.75 -14.57 16.02
C GLU A 48 -2.42 -14.40 16.76
N LEU A 49 -2.06 -13.16 17.16
CA LEU A 49 -0.79 -12.95 17.85
C LEU A 49 -0.92 -13.17 19.37
N PRO A 50 0.04 -13.89 19.98
CA PRO A 50 0.18 -13.88 21.43
C PRO A 50 0.39 -12.47 21.99
N PRO A 51 -0.08 -12.20 23.23
CA PRO A 51 0.26 -10.94 23.90
C PRO A 51 1.77 -10.71 23.94
N GLU A 52 2.17 -9.43 23.87
CA GLU A 52 3.59 -9.02 23.93
C GLU A 52 4.49 -9.53 22.80
N THR A 53 3.90 -10.00 21.68
CA THR A 53 4.66 -10.41 20.49
C THR A 53 5.59 -9.29 20.04
N ALA A 54 6.89 -9.56 19.99
CA ALA A 54 7.88 -8.61 19.50
C ALA A 54 7.81 -8.45 17.99
N TRP A 55 8.22 -7.28 17.48
CA TRP A 55 8.19 -6.98 16.04
C TRP A 55 8.98 -8.00 15.19
N ASN A 56 10.04 -8.58 15.74
CA ASN A 56 10.90 -9.57 15.09
C ASN A 56 10.64 -11.00 15.56
N ALA A 57 9.54 -11.25 16.27
CA ALA A 57 9.15 -12.62 16.61
C ALA A 57 8.72 -13.38 15.34
N PRO A 58 9.00 -14.70 15.25
CA PRO A 58 8.53 -15.53 14.13
C PRO A 58 7.00 -15.49 13.96
N GLU A 59 6.28 -15.36 15.07
CA GLU A 59 4.82 -15.27 15.13
C GLU A 59 4.28 -13.96 14.57
N ASN A 60 5.08 -12.87 14.60
CA ASN A 60 4.61 -11.61 14.03
C ASN A 60 4.27 -11.78 12.55
N GLU A 61 3.13 -11.25 12.16
CA GLU A 61 2.62 -11.32 10.80
C GLU A 61 2.81 -10.00 10.07
N LEU A 62 3.03 -10.08 8.76
CA LEU A 62 3.01 -8.93 7.85
C LEU A 62 1.78 -9.07 6.95
N ILE A 63 0.80 -8.23 7.14
CA ILE A 63 -0.53 -8.34 6.52
C ILE A 63 -0.75 -7.20 5.55
N PHE A 64 -1.02 -7.51 4.30
CA PHE A 64 -1.49 -6.57 3.29
C PHE A 64 -3.00 -6.72 3.16
N SER A 65 -3.75 -5.67 3.41
CA SER A 65 -5.21 -5.71 3.46
C SER A 65 -5.85 -4.59 2.67
N LEU A 66 -6.90 -4.93 1.93
CA LEU A 66 -7.62 -4.04 1.03
C LEU A 66 -8.94 -3.56 1.62
N GLY A 67 -9.40 -2.43 1.16
CA GLY A 67 -10.75 -1.95 1.43
C GLY A 67 -11.78 -2.51 0.44
N ALA A 68 -13.06 -2.41 0.76
CA ALA A 68 -14.14 -2.90 -0.11
C ALA A 68 -14.13 -2.25 -1.51
N LEU A 69 -13.69 -1.00 -1.62
CA LEU A 69 -13.63 -0.24 -2.89
C LEU A 69 -12.30 -0.40 -3.65
N THR A 70 -11.31 -1.11 -3.09
CA THR A 70 -10.01 -1.27 -3.76
C THR A 70 -10.19 -2.00 -5.10
N GLY A 71 -9.59 -1.45 -6.15
CA GLY A 71 -9.65 -1.99 -7.52
C GLY A 71 -10.91 -1.63 -8.32
N THR A 72 -11.88 -0.91 -7.72
CA THR A 72 -13.05 -0.37 -8.42
C THR A 72 -12.70 0.90 -9.20
N THR A 73 -13.68 1.52 -9.85
CA THR A 73 -13.52 2.78 -10.60
C THR A 73 -13.57 4.04 -9.72
N THR A 74 -13.64 3.89 -8.40
CA THR A 74 -13.70 5.04 -7.48
C THR A 74 -12.34 5.70 -7.28
N CYS A 75 -12.35 6.98 -6.87
CA CYS A 75 -11.13 7.66 -6.46
C CYS A 75 -10.50 6.99 -5.23
N GLY A 76 -9.17 6.92 -5.20
CA GLY A 76 -8.43 6.31 -4.08
C GLY A 76 -8.50 4.78 -4.04
N SER A 77 -9.06 4.12 -5.07
CA SER A 77 -9.22 2.67 -5.13
C SER A 77 -7.93 1.86 -5.25
N GLY A 78 -6.76 2.51 -5.28
CA GLY A 78 -5.46 1.85 -5.24
C GLY A 78 -4.92 1.59 -3.84
N LEU A 79 -5.61 2.07 -2.80
CA LEU A 79 -5.11 2.04 -1.43
C LEU A 79 -5.02 0.62 -0.88
N CYS A 80 -3.86 0.31 -0.27
CA CYS A 80 -3.59 -0.91 0.48
C CYS A 80 -3.01 -0.54 1.85
N CYS A 81 -3.41 -1.26 2.90
CA CYS A 81 -2.84 -1.14 4.24
C CYS A 81 -1.86 -2.29 4.51
N VAL A 82 -0.73 -1.96 5.10
CA VAL A 82 0.25 -2.93 5.61
C VAL A 82 0.20 -2.89 7.13
N ASN A 83 -0.15 -4.02 7.75
CA ASN A 83 -0.36 -4.14 9.18
C ASN A 83 0.60 -5.19 9.77
N THR A 84 1.21 -4.85 10.91
CA THR A 84 2.17 -5.72 11.61
C THR A 84 2.44 -5.15 13.02
N ILE A 85 3.20 -5.84 13.85
CA ILE A 85 3.87 -5.19 14.98
C ILE A 85 5.14 -4.54 14.43
N GLY A 86 5.25 -3.23 14.55
CA GLY A 86 6.32 -2.46 13.91
C GLY A 86 7.53 -2.21 14.84
N PRO A 87 8.74 -2.10 14.27
CA PRO A 87 9.99 -2.06 15.05
C PRO A 87 10.25 -0.74 15.79
N LEU A 88 9.61 0.38 15.41
CA LEU A 88 9.86 1.66 16.08
C LEU A 88 9.21 1.73 17.47
N THR A 89 8.03 1.14 17.61
CA THR A 89 7.26 1.23 18.86
C THR A 89 7.02 -0.10 19.52
N ASN A 90 7.34 -1.21 18.87
CA ASN A 90 6.90 -2.58 19.22
C ASN A 90 5.40 -2.65 19.47
N GLY A 91 4.64 -1.86 18.72
CA GLY A 91 3.18 -1.78 18.77
C GLY A 91 2.60 -1.90 17.36
N LEU A 92 1.28 -1.83 17.30
CA LEU A 92 0.54 -1.94 16.02
C LEU A 92 1.04 -0.92 15.01
N CYS A 93 1.44 -1.42 13.85
CA CYS A 93 1.72 -0.67 12.63
C CYS A 93 0.52 -0.80 11.69
N SER A 94 0.07 0.31 11.14
CA SER A 94 -0.83 0.36 10.00
C SER A 94 -0.35 1.43 9.04
N ALA A 95 0.50 1.02 8.10
CA ALA A 95 1.02 1.90 7.06
C ALA A 95 0.16 1.77 5.80
N GLN A 96 -0.07 2.90 5.11
CA GLN A 96 -0.86 2.91 3.89
C GLN A 96 0.02 3.20 2.68
N THR A 97 -0.27 2.55 1.58
CA THR A 97 0.33 2.82 0.27
C THR A 97 -0.74 2.91 -0.80
N LEU A 98 -0.43 3.62 -1.86
CA LEU A 98 -1.25 3.77 -3.06
C LEU A 98 -0.64 2.97 -4.23
N GLY A 99 -0.95 3.36 -5.46
CA GLY A 99 -0.44 2.71 -6.67
C GLY A 99 -1.37 1.65 -7.23
N HIS A 100 -0.80 0.71 -7.94
CA HIS A 100 -1.56 -0.37 -8.60
C HIS A 100 -1.54 -1.69 -7.83
N TRP A 101 -0.64 -1.82 -6.86
CA TRP A 101 -0.39 -3.08 -6.15
C TRP A 101 -1.64 -3.65 -5.48
N GLY A 102 -2.39 -2.82 -4.74
CA GLY A 102 -3.64 -3.24 -4.11
C GLY A 102 -4.69 -3.68 -5.11
N SER A 103 -4.82 -2.95 -6.23
CA SER A 103 -5.74 -3.32 -7.32
C SER A 103 -5.33 -4.62 -8.00
N CYS A 104 -4.03 -4.89 -8.16
CA CYS A 104 -3.52 -6.15 -8.70
C CYS A 104 -3.83 -7.31 -7.75
N LEU A 105 -3.65 -7.14 -6.44
CA LEU A 105 -4.01 -8.15 -5.44
C LEU A 105 -5.51 -8.50 -5.49
N ARG A 106 -6.38 -7.48 -5.55
CA ARG A 106 -7.83 -7.68 -5.72
C ARG A 106 -8.17 -8.48 -6.97
N ARG A 107 -7.57 -8.11 -8.11
CA ARG A 107 -7.81 -8.77 -9.40
C ARG A 107 -7.20 -10.16 -9.45
N ALA A 108 -6.14 -10.43 -8.70
CA ALA A 108 -5.61 -11.78 -8.50
C ALA A 108 -6.54 -12.67 -7.65
N GLY A 109 -7.56 -12.08 -7.05
CA GLY A 109 -8.60 -12.81 -6.32
C GLY A 109 -8.45 -12.76 -4.81
N TYR A 110 -7.65 -11.84 -4.25
CA TYR A 110 -7.40 -11.76 -2.83
C TYR A 110 -7.68 -10.36 -2.29
N ASP A 111 -8.21 -10.31 -1.08
CA ASP A 111 -8.51 -9.10 -0.33
C ASP A 111 -7.52 -8.87 0.80
N ILE A 112 -6.92 -9.95 1.27
CA ILE A 112 -5.96 -9.98 2.36
C ILE A 112 -4.83 -10.94 1.98
N LEU A 113 -3.58 -10.50 2.13
CA LEU A 113 -2.40 -11.34 2.06
C LEU A 113 -1.72 -11.34 3.42
N ILE A 114 -1.54 -12.50 4.01
CA ILE A 114 -0.88 -12.69 5.30
C ILE A 114 0.45 -13.42 5.06
N ILE A 115 1.54 -12.80 5.48
CA ILE A 115 2.88 -13.37 5.48
C ILE A 115 3.26 -13.71 6.91
N GLN A 116 3.44 -14.98 7.20
CA GLN A 116 3.83 -15.48 8.51
C GLN A 116 5.16 -16.26 8.45
N GLY A 117 5.73 -16.57 9.60
CA GLY A 117 7.02 -17.24 9.69
C GLY A 117 8.18 -16.40 9.18
N LYS A 118 9.35 -17.01 9.09
CA LYS A 118 10.59 -16.42 8.55
C LYS A 118 11.26 -17.41 7.61
N ALA A 119 11.68 -16.93 6.44
CA ALA A 119 12.45 -17.74 5.51
C ALA A 119 13.90 -17.95 6.02
N GLN A 120 14.50 -19.08 5.69
CA GLN A 120 15.91 -19.33 5.96
C GLN A 120 16.83 -18.57 4.98
N ARG A 121 16.39 -18.44 3.72
CA ARG A 121 17.04 -17.71 2.63
C ARG A 121 16.14 -16.60 2.11
N TRP A 122 16.72 -15.63 1.44
CA TRP A 122 15.97 -14.57 0.81
C TRP A 122 15.08 -15.10 -0.32
N GLN A 123 13.82 -14.71 -0.27
CA GLN A 123 12.77 -15.12 -1.22
C GLN A 123 11.98 -13.93 -1.69
N TYR A 124 11.31 -14.09 -2.83
CA TYR A 124 10.20 -13.25 -3.23
C TYR A 124 8.95 -14.10 -3.47
N LEU A 125 7.80 -13.52 -3.24
CA LEU A 125 6.51 -14.14 -3.52
C LEU A 125 6.06 -13.71 -4.91
N PHE A 126 5.71 -14.68 -5.77
CA PHE A 126 5.07 -14.43 -7.05
C PHE A 126 3.62 -14.89 -7.01
N ILE A 127 2.70 -13.96 -7.34
CA ILE A 127 1.26 -14.22 -7.49
C ILE A 127 0.94 -14.07 -8.98
N GLY A 128 0.95 -15.18 -9.69
CA GLY A 128 0.63 -15.29 -11.11
C GLY A 128 -0.86 -15.53 -11.36
N GLU A 129 -1.21 -15.79 -12.60
CA GLU A 129 -2.60 -16.03 -13.01
C GLU A 129 -3.20 -17.26 -12.36
N SER A 130 -2.45 -18.38 -12.36
CA SER A 130 -2.86 -19.67 -11.81
C SER A 130 -1.96 -20.17 -10.69
N THR A 131 -0.82 -19.50 -10.44
CA THR A 131 0.21 -19.94 -9.51
C THR A 131 0.43 -18.92 -8.41
N VAL A 132 0.73 -19.40 -7.21
CA VAL A 132 1.28 -18.62 -6.11
C VAL A 132 2.48 -19.39 -5.59
N GLU A 133 3.65 -18.79 -5.63
CA GLU A 133 4.89 -19.51 -5.31
C GLU A 133 5.96 -18.59 -4.70
N LEU A 134 6.80 -19.19 -3.87
CA LEU A 134 8.00 -18.57 -3.32
C LEU A 134 9.19 -18.93 -4.21
N ARG A 135 9.97 -17.91 -4.60
CA ARG A 135 11.16 -18.07 -5.45
C ARG A 135 12.40 -17.48 -4.77
N PRO A 136 13.60 -18.00 -5.04
CA PRO A 136 14.85 -17.43 -4.53
C PRO A 136 15.02 -15.95 -4.94
N ALA A 137 15.57 -15.13 -4.03
CA ALA A 137 15.74 -13.69 -4.25
C ALA A 137 17.17 -13.20 -3.98
N GLU A 138 18.17 -14.10 -3.85
CA GLU A 138 19.56 -13.74 -3.56
C GLU A 138 20.15 -12.81 -4.64
N HIS A 139 19.76 -12.96 -5.89
CA HIS A 139 20.20 -12.14 -7.04
C HIS A 139 19.65 -10.70 -7.01
N LEU A 140 18.67 -10.44 -6.13
CA LEU A 140 18.06 -9.11 -5.94
C LEU A 140 18.66 -8.37 -4.75
N LEU A 141 19.51 -8.99 -3.94
CA LEU A 141 20.08 -8.36 -2.77
C LEU A 141 21.01 -7.20 -3.16
N GLY A 142 21.00 -6.16 -2.35
CA GLY A 142 21.73 -4.92 -2.58
C GLY A 142 21.11 -3.99 -3.62
N LYS A 143 20.15 -4.47 -4.42
CA LYS A 143 19.41 -3.63 -5.38
C LYS A 143 18.44 -2.72 -4.62
N ASP A 144 18.34 -1.48 -5.06
CA ASP A 144 17.28 -0.59 -4.58
C ASP A 144 15.90 -1.07 -5.04
N CYS A 145 14.85 -0.35 -4.64
CA CYS A 145 13.48 -0.77 -4.95
C CYS A 145 13.14 -0.61 -6.43
N TRP A 146 13.74 0.34 -7.14
CA TRP A 146 13.51 0.56 -8.57
C TRP A 146 14.19 -0.52 -9.38
N GLU A 147 15.46 -0.81 -9.08
CA GLU A 147 16.23 -1.89 -9.68
C GLU A 147 15.60 -3.26 -9.41
N THR A 148 15.08 -3.47 -8.19
CA THR A 148 14.38 -4.71 -7.80
C THR A 148 13.10 -4.91 -8.61
N GLU A 149 12.30 -3.84 -8.77
CA GLU A 149 11.07 -3.90 -9.57
C GLU A 149 11.37 -4.16 -11.04
N ASP A 150 12.37 -3.49 -11.62
CA ASP A 150 12.75 -3.68 -13.02
C ASP A 150 13.28 -5.10 -13.27
N ALA A 151 14.17 -5.59 -12.41
CA ALA A 151 14.72 -6.94 -12.51
C ALA A 151 13.63 -8.02 -12.43
N LEU A 152 12.67 -7.87 -11.50
CA LEU A 152 11.56 -8.83 -11.39
C LEU A 152 10.61 -8.77 -12.58
N LYS A 153 10.32 -7.59 -13.10
CA LYS A 153 9.48 -7.44 -14.29
C LYS A 153 10.11 -8.06 -15.53
N GLU A 154 11.44 -7.94 -15.66
CA GLU A 154 12.21 -8.57 -16.72
C GLU A 154 12.23 -10.10 -16.56
N GLU A 155 12.59 -10.61 -15.38
CA GLU A 155 12.65 -12.05 -15.07
C GLU A 155 11.30 -12.74 -15.31
N LEU A 156 10.21 -12.09 -14.94
CA LEU A 156 8.86 -12.61 -15.09
C LEU A 156 8.28 -12.45 -16.51
N GLY A 157 8.93 -11.68 -17.38
CA GLY A 157 8.39 -11.32 -18.69
C GLY A 157 7.12 -10.47 -18.63
N LEU A 158 6.97 -9.66 -17.56
CA LEU A 158 5.76 -8.88 -17.28
C LEU A 158 6.07 -7.38 -17.16
N PRO A 159 6.46 -6.72 -18.27
CA PRO A 159 6.92 -5.33 -18.28
C PRO A 159 5.79 -4.33 -17.99
N GLY A 160 6.20 -3.13 -17.58
CA GLY A 160 5.30 -1.99 -17.40
C GLY A 160 4.18 -2.27 -16.41
N ARG A 161 2.93 -2.16 -16.85
CA ARG A 161 1.73 -2.39 -16.04
C ARG A 161 1.20 -3.83 -16.08
N ALA A 162 1.93 -4.77 -16.72
CA ALA A 162 1.56 -6.17 -16.73
C ALA A 162 1.76 -6.83 -15.35
N SER A 163 2.55 -6.21 -14.49
CA SER A 163 2.71 -6.61 -13.09
C SER A 163 2.87 -5.39 -12.18
N SER A 164 2.69 -5.63 -10.89
CA SER A 164 2.98 -4.68 -9.82
C SER A 164 3.86 -5.35 -8.77
N VAL A 165 4.86 -4.64 -8.26
CA VAL A 165 5.84 -5.17 -7.32
C VAL A 165 5.85 -4.31 -6.07
N ALA A 166 5.77 -4.95 -4.90
CA ALA A 166 6.07 -4.34 -3.60
C ALA A 166 7.37 -4.94 -3.07
N CYS A 167 8.34 -4.13 -2.66
CA CYS A 167 9.65 -4.62 -2.27
C CYS A 167 10.32 -3.76 -1.20
N VAL A 168 11.38 -4.30 -0.63
CA VAL A 168 12.31 -3.59 0.25
C VAL A 168 13.66 -3.42 -0.44
N GLY A 169 14.29 -2.26 -0.22
CA GLY A 169 15.65 -1.99 -0.63
C GLY A 169 16.66 -2.33 0.47
N PRO A 170 17.93 -1.87 0.33
CA PRO A 170 19.00 -2.12 1.30
C PRO A 170 18.65 -1.75 2.74
N ALA A 171 17.80 -0.72 2.96
CA ALA A 171 17.35 -0.37 4.30
C ALA A 171 16.56 -1.50 4.99
N GLY A 172 15.65 -2.18 4.26
CA GLY A 172 14.94 -3.34 4.80
C GLY A 172 15.85 -4.54 4.98
N GLU A 173 16.75 -4.80 4.03
CA GLU A 173 17.73 -5.88 4.11
C GLU A 173 18.66 -5.75 5.34
N ASN A 174 19.03 -4.53 5.69
CA ASN A 174 19.87 -4.20 6.85
C ASN A 174 19.08 -3.90 8.13
N LEU A 175 17.80 -4.23 8.17
CA LEU A 175 16.92 -4.09 9.32
C LEU A 175 16.87 -2.67 9.90
N VAL A 176 16.92 -1.66 9.04
CA VAL A 176 16.74 -0.28 9.45
C VAL A 176 15.31 -0.11 9.94
N ARG A 177 15.14 0.29 11.21
CA ARG A 177 13.83 0.27 11.90
C ARG A 177 12.73 1.13 11.28
N PHE A 178 13.08 2.11 10.47
CA PHE A 178 12.12 2.94 9.73
C PHE A 178 12.05 2.60 8.24
N ALA A 179 12.59 1.44 7.82
CA ALA A 179 12.49 0.99 6.44
C ALA A 179 11.03 0.83 6.02
N GLY A 180 10.70 1.33 4.82
CA GLY A 180 9.40 1.18 4.20
C GLY A 180 9.35 0.05 3.19
N ILE A 181 8.13 -0.28 2.78
CA ILE A 181 7.85 -1.15 1.63
C ILE A 181 7.43 -0.25 0.48
N LEU A 182 8.18 -0.26 -0.61
CA LEU A 182 7.87 0.53 -1.80
C LEU A 182 7.14 -0.33 -2.82
N ASN A 183 6.21 0.30 -3.55
CA ASN A 183 5.56 -0.32 -4.70
C ASN A 183 5.41 0.66 -5.86
N ASP A 184 5.39 0.11 -7.07
CA ASP A 184 5.17 0.86 -8.32
C ASP A 184 6.07 2.11 -8.42
N LYS A 185 7.34 1.99 -8.02
CA LYS A 185 8.41 3.01 -8.07
C LYS A 185 8.17 4.34 -7.37
N GLY A 186 6.99 4.59 -6.80
CA GLY A 186 6.68 5.91 -6.25
C GLY A 186 5.80 5.92 -5.01
N HIS A 187 5.31 4.76 -4.59
CA HIS A 187 4.42 4.63 -3.45
C HIS A 187 5.10 3.87 -2.31
N ILE A 188 4.87 4.28 -1.08
CA ILE A 188 5.56 3.70 0.08
C ILE A 188 4.61 3.53 1.27
N ALA A 189 4.65 2.34 1.87
CA ALA A 189 4.14 2.06 3.20
C ALA A 189 5.32 2.14 4.18
N ALA A 190 5.42 3.22 4.97
CA ALA A 190 6.61 3.47 5.79
C ALA A 190 6.32 3.60 7.30
N SER A 191 5.10 4.01 7.68
CA SER A 191 4.78 4.29 9.09
C SER A 191 5.11 3.10 9.99
N ASN A 192 5.89 3.33 11.04
CA ASN A 192 6.35 2.35 12.02
C ASN A 192 7.24 1.21 11.47
N GLY A 193 7.81 1.37 10.25
CA GLY A 193 8.89 0.52 9.71
C GLY A 193 8.49 -0.88 9.22
N PRO A 194 7.40 -1.08 8.48
CA PRO A 194 7.00 -2.43 8.01
C PRO A 194 8.02 -3.06 7.06
N GLY A 195 8.86 -2.26 6.39
CA GLY A 195 9.94 -2.76 5.54
C GLY A 195 11.05 -3.47 6.33
N CYS A 196 11.29 -3.06 7.58
CA CYS A 196 12.19 -3.77 8.48
C CYS A 196 11.64 -5.17 8.83
N VAL A 197 10.32 -5.27 9.09
CA VAL A 197 9.65 -6.57 9.35
C VAL A 197 9.72 -7.46 8.11
N MET A 198 9.49 -6.92 6.92
CA MET A 198 9.61 -7.66 5.66
C MET A 198 11.03 -8.18 5.44
N GLY A 199 12.05 -7.35 5.75
CA GLY A 199 13.46 -7.73 5.70
C GLY A 199 13.84 -8.81 6.73
N ASP A 200 13.35 -8.69 7.97
CA ASP A 200 13.56 -9.68 9.02
C ASP A 200 12.98 -11.06 8.67
N LYS A 201 11.87 -11.06 7.94
CA LYS A 201 11.27 -12.27 7.36
C LYS A 201 12.03 -12.83 6.14
N LYS A 202 13.09 -12.13 5.68
CA LYS A 202 13.81 -12.41 4.43
C LYS A 202 12.91 -12.49 3.19
N LEU A 203 11.89 -11.65 3.15
CA LEU A 203 11.03 -11.46 1.98
C LEU A 203 11.50 -10.20 1.25
N LYS A 204 12.14 -10.36 0.10
CA LYS A 204 12.67 -9.24 -0.70
C LYS A 204 11.59 -8.48 -1.43
N ALA A 205 10.64 -9.22 -2.02
CA ALA A 205 9.58 -8.65 -2.83
C ALA A 205 8.32 -9.51 -2.88
N ILE A 206 7.22 -8.88 -3.29
CA ILE A 206 5.96 -9.53 -3.65
C ILE A 206 5.58 -8.99 -5.04
N ALA A 207 5.67 -9.83 -6.06
CA ALA A 207 5.30 -9.51 -7.43
C ALA A 207 3.93 -10.11 -7.76
N ILE A 208 3.04 -9.31 -8.34
CA ILE A 208 1.68 -9.73 -8.70
C ILE A 208 1.50 -9.49 -10.19
N GLN A 209 1.19 -10.54 -10.95
CA GLN A 209 0.75 -10.44 -12.31
C GLN A 209 -0.62 -9.77 -12.37
N ARG A 210 -0.74 -8.71 -13.13
CA ARG A 210 -2.01 -8.04 -13.36
C ARG A 210 -2.93 -8.97 -14.15
N ARG A 211 -4.15 -9.12 -13.66
CA ARG A 211 -5.22 -9.82 -14.36
C ARG A 211 -6.23 -8.82 -14.88
N ASP A 212 -6.70 -9.03 -16.08
CA ASP A 212 -7.74 -8.19 -16.69
C ASP A 212 -9.13 -8.74 -16.33
N VAL A 213 -9.43 -8.69 -15.04
CA VAL A 213 -10.69 -9.13 -14.43
C VAL A 213 -11.33 -7.93 -13.77
N GLU A 214 -12.61 -7.72 -14.03
CA GLU A 214 -13.38 -6.68 -13.33
C GLU A 214 -13.60 -7.04 -11.87
N VAL A 215 -13.54 -6.04 -11.02
CA VAL A 215 -13.88 -6.19 -9.59
C VAL A 215 -15.40 -6.20 -9.47
N ALA A 216 -15.96 -7.27 -8.94
CA ALA A 216 -17.39 -7.38 -8.73
C ALA A 216 -17.92 -6.29 -7.78
N VAL A 217 -18.99 -5.64 -8.17
CA VAL A 217 -19.67 -4.57 -7.43
C VAL A 217 -21.14 -4.95 -7.26
N ALA A 218 -21.67 -4.76 -6.05
CA ALA A 218 -23.04 -5.12 -5.71
C ALA A 218 -24.09 -4.36 -6.55
N ASP A 219 -23.92 -3.06 -6.70
CA ASP A 219 -24.74 -2.17 -7.51
C ASP A 219 -23.84 -1.18 -8.26
N PRO A 220 -23.47 -1.48 -9.52
CA PRO A 220 -22.62 -0.60 -10.35
C PRO A 220 -23.24 0.78 -10.57
N LEU A 221 -24.56 0.86 -10.75
CA LEU A 221 -25.24 2.13 -10.96
C LEU A 221 -25.25 3.01 -9.71
N ALA A 222 -25.42 2.40 -8.53
CA ALA A 222 -25.32 3.13 -7.26
C ALA A 222 -23.88 3.62 -7.03
N LEU A 223 -22.87 2.80 -7.36
CA LEU A 223 -21.47 3.19 -7.27
C LEU A 223 -21.15 4.37 -8.19
N ASP A 224 -21.63 4.35 -9.44
CA ASP A 224 -21.43 5.43 -10.40
C ASP A 224 -22.11 6.72 -9.95
N ARG A 225 -23.34 6.65 -9.43
CA ARG A 225 -24.04 7.82 -8.85
C ARG A 225 -23.26 8.40 -7.66
N ALA A 226 -22.76 7.55 -6.76
CA ALA A 226 -21.98 7.99 -5.60
C ALA A 226 -20.65 8.65 -6.03
N LYS A 227 -19.99 8.08 -7.03
CA LYS A 227 -18.76 8.63 -7.63
C LYS A 227 -19.01 10.00 -8.25
N GLU A 228 -20.07 10.15 -9.04
CA GLU A 228 -20.43 11.42 -9.65
C GLU A 228 -20.76 12.49 -8.60
N ALA A 229 -21.57 12.17 -7.60
CA ALA A 229 -21.87 13.06 -6.48
C ALA A 229 -20.60 13.49 -5.73
N TRP A 230 -19.64 12.58 -5.54
CA TRP A 230 -18.35 12.90 -4.93
C TRP A 230 -17.55 13.88 -5.81
N PHE A 231 -17.49 13.65 -7.12
CA PHE A 231 -16.80 14.56 -8.05
C PHE A 231 -17.44 15.95 -8.08
N GLN A 232 -18.76 16.03 -8.11
CA GLN A 232 -19.49 17.30 -8.07
C GLN A 232 -19.17 18.05 -6.78
N ASN A 233 -19.27 17.40 -5.63
CA ASN A 233 -18.93 18.01 -4.33
C ASN A 233 -17.47 18.47 -4.25
N ALA A 234 -16.53 17.66 -4.76
CA ALA A 234 -15.12 18.02 -4.80
C ALA A 234 -14.81 19.21 -5.72
N ASN A 235 -15.63 19.43 -6.77
CA ASN A 235 -15.49 20.52 -7.72
C ASN A 235 -16.30 21.78 -7.34
N GLU A 236 -17.21 21.69 -6.36
CA GLU A 236 -17.95 22.85 -5.90
C GLU A 236 -17.02 23.99 -5.47
N THR A 237 -17.33 25.18 -5.94
CA THR A 237 -16.69 26.40 -5.51
C THR A 237 -17.27 26.87 -4.18
N THR A 238 -16.40 27.22 -3.25
CA THR A 238 -16.82 27.88 -2.01
C THR A 238 -17.42 29.27 -2.33
N ALA A 239 -18.17 29.85 -1.39
CA ALA A 239 -18.72 31.21 -1.53
C ALA A 239 -17.65 32.28 -1.83
N SER A 240 -16.37 32.00 -1.56
CA SER A 240 -15.21 32.86 -1.91
C SER A 240 -14.68 32.63 -3.32
N GLY A 241 -15.34 31.83 -4.17
CA GLY A 241 -14.91 31.54 -5.54
C GLY A 241 -13.73 30.54 -5.66
N ARG A 242 -13.32 29.89 -4.56
CA ARG A 242 -12.26 28.88 -4.58
C ARG A 242 -12.89 27.49 -4.61
N SER A 243 -12.41 26.62 -5.51
CA SER A 243 -12.76 25.20 -5.45
C SER A 243 -12.26 24.58 -4.15
N LYS A 244 -13.06 23.75 -3.50
CA LYS A 244 -12.69 23.04 -2.26
C LYS A 244 -11.39 22.22 -2.40
N THR A 245 -11.02 21.83 -3.63
CA THR A 245 -9.87 20.96 -3.92
C THR A 245 -8.85 21.58 -4.90
N SER A 246 -9.02 22.85 -5.31
CA SER A 246 -8.29 23.42 -6.44
C SER A 246 -6.76 23.36 -6.33
N GLY A 247 -6.19 23.59 -5.16
CA GLY A 247 -4.73 23.56 -4.97
C GLY A 247 -4.17 22.13 -5.04
N VAL A 248 -4.72 21.22 -4.23
CA VAL A 248 -4.22 19.84 -4.12
C VAL A 248 -4.50 19.02 -5.38
N ARG A 249 -5.59 19.29 -6.11
CA ARG A 249 -5.95 18.57 -7.33
C ARG A 249 -4.94 18.74 -8.47
N TYR A 250 -4.38 19.96 -8.61
CA TYR A 250 -3.52 20.30 -9.76
C TYR A 250 -2.03 20.14 -9.46
N VAL A 251 -1.61 20.34 -8.22
CA VAL A 251 -0.19 20.33 -7.84
C VAL A 251 0.10 19.43 -6.62
N GLY A 252 -0.86 18.61 -6.22
CA GLY A 252 -0.70 17.74 -5.06
C GLY A 252 -0.46 18.56 -3.78
N THR A 253 0.27 17.95 -2.85
CA THR A 253 0.59 18.54 -1.53
C THR A 253 1.40 19.85 -1.65
N LEU A 254 2.17 20.04 -2.74
CA LEU A 254 2.91 21.27 -3.00
C LEU A 254 2.00 22.51 -3.08
N GLY A 255 0.73 22.33 -3.48
CA GLY A 255 -0.26 23.41 -3.50
C GLY A 255 -0.54 24.06 -2.14
N SER A 256 -0.25 23.37 -1.03
CA SER A 256 -0.41 23.89 0.32
C SER A 256 0.88 24.44 0.94
N LEU A 257 2.04 24.25 0.29
CA LEU A 257 3.34 24.53 0.86
C LEU A 257 3.49 26.01 1.28
N ASN A 258 3.15 26.94 0.39
CA ASN A 258 3.24 28.37 0.69
C ASN A 258 2.31 28.79 1.83
N MET A 259 1.09 28.26 1.86
CA MET A 259 0.13 28.53 2.94
C MET A 259 0.65 28.03 4.29
N MET A 260 1.18 26.81 4.33
CA MET A 260 1.77 26.24 5.54
C MET A 260 3.00 27.00 6.00
N ASN A 261 3.83 27.47 5.05
CA ASN A 261 4.99 28.30 5.37
C ASN A 261 4.58 29.65 6.00
N MET A 262 3.61 30.34 5.39
CA MET A 262 3.06 31.59 5.93
C MET A 262 2.39 31.41 7.30
N ALA A 263 1.77 30.28 7.54
CA ALA A 263 1.14 29.94 8.82
C ALA A 263 2.14 29.40 9.87
N HIS A 264 3.44 29.33 9.55
CA HIS A 264 4.47 28.75 10.40
C HIS A 264 4.18 27.28 10.82
N LEU A 265 3.61 26.50 9.89
CA LEU A 265 3.27 25.09 10.12
C LEU A 265 4.22 24.12 9.42
N LEU A 266 5.21 24.61 8.66
CA LEU A 266 6.20 23.72 8.02
C LEU A 266 7.20 23.21 9.04
N PRO A 267 7.40 21.89 9.11
CA PRO A 267 8.48 21.31 9.91
C PRO A 267 9.83 21.50 9.20
N VAL A 268 10.61 22.45 9.64
CA VAL A 268 11.95 22.75 9.09
C VAL A 268 13.01 22.33 10.11
N LYS A 269 14.15 21.83 9.62
CA LYS A 269 15.26 21.34 10.45
C LYS A 269 14.78 20.42 11.58
N ASN A 270 14.07 19.36 11.20
CA ASN A 270 13.52 18.40 12.13
C ASN A 270 12.64 19.02 13.24
N TYR A 271 11.71 19.92 12.84
CA TYR A 271 10.77 20.64 13.72
C TYR A 271 11.41 21.66 14.69
N THR A 272 12.69 22.01 14.52
CA THR A 272 13.32 23.07 15.31
C THR A 272 13.01 24.48 14.79
N GLU A 273 12.57 24.57 13.53
CA GLU A 273 12.12 25.80 12.88
C GLU A 273 10.79 25.56 12.16
N THR A 274 10.03 26.61 11.91
CA THR A 274 8.70 26.55 11.29
C THR A 274 8.58 27.41 10.02
N GLY A 275 9.67 28.03 9.60
CA GLY A 275 9.74 28.87 8.40
C GLY A 275 10.79 28.35 7.44
N PHE A 276 10.46 28.28 6.15
CA PHE A 276 11.35 27.88 5.07
C PHE A 276 11.50 29.04 4.07
N PRO A 277 12.58 29.85 4.15
CA PRO A 277 12.75 31.04 3.30
C PRO A 277 12.72 30.76 1.79
N ALA A 278 13.26 29.62 1.38
CA ALA A 278 13.29 29.21 -0.03
C ALA A 278 12.00 28.54 -0.53
N CYS A 279 10.90 28.60 0.25
CA CYS A 279 9.62 27.98 -0.09
C CYS A 279 9.10 28.40 -1.48
N GLY A 280 9.37 29.65 -1.91
CA GLY A 280 8.97 30.15 -3.22
C GLY A 280 9.56 29.38 -4.40
N ASN A 281 10.70 28.71 -4.23
CA ASN A 281 11.34 27.92 -5.29
C ASN A 281 10.56 26.63 -5.61
N PHE A 282 9.62 26.25 -4.76
CA PHE A 282 8.81 25.04 -4.88
C PHE A 282 7.35 25.35 -5.22
N ASN A 283 7.04 26.58 -5.64
CA ASN A 283 5.70 26.88 -6.13
C ASN A 283 5.51 26.34 -7.56
N ARG A 284 4.24 26.21 -7.98
CA ARG A 284 3.88 25.65 -9.27
C ARG A 284 4.55 26.39 -10.44
N ASP A 285 4.49 27.72 -10.41
CA ASP A 285 4.99 28.55 -11.52
C ASP A 285 6.49 28.37 -11.72
N GLN A 286 7.24 28.19 -10.63
CA GLN A 286 8.67 27.92 -10.71
C GLN A 286 8.95 26.50 -11.22
N LEU A 287 8.23 25.49 -10.70
CA LEU A 287 8.41 24.11 -11.14
C LEU A 287 8.02 23.90 -12.62
N GLU A 288 6.99 24.61 -13.11
CA GLU A 288 6.65 24.64 -14.53
C GLU A 288 7.76 25.26 -15.39
N LYS A 289 8.35 26.38 -14.94
CA LYS A 289 9.50 26.99 -15.61
C LYS A 289 10.72 26.09 -15.66
N ASP A 290 10.93 25.33 -14.60
CA ASP A 290 12.06 24.41 -14.47
C ASP A 290 11.80 23.05 -15.17
N GLY A 291 10.64 22.88 -15.83
CA GLY A 291 10.24 21.63 -16.50
C GLY A 291 10.02 20.45 -15.56
N GLN A 292 9.75 20.72 -14.28
CA GLN A 292 9.55 19.71 -13.25
C GLN A 292 8.08 19.27 -13.09
N VAL A 293 7.14 19.99 -13.72
CA VAL A 293 5.70 19.70 -13.71
C VAL A 293 5.19 19.69 -15.14
N ILE A 294 4.45 18.67 -15.51
CA ILE A 294 3.79 18.52 -16.82
C ILE A 294 2.31 18.87 -16.69
#